data_c2e8e4fd2cc88844ee50e95c8dd8ba42
#
_entry.id   c2e8e4fd2cc88844ee50e95c8dd8ba42
#
_cell.length_a   1.000
_cell.length_b   1.000
_cell.length_c   1.000
_cell.angle_alpha   90.00
_cell.angle_beta   90.00
_cell.angle_gamma   90.00
#
_symmetry.space_group_name_H-M   'P 1'
#
loop_
_entity.id
_entity.type
_entity.pdbx_description
1 polymer ?
#
loop_
_entity_poly.entity_id
_entity_poly.type
_entity_poly.pdbx_seq_one_letter_code
_entity_poly.pdbx_strand_id
1 'polypeptide(L)'
;MDFHLVDIKTVKKNPNNPRIIKDDKFLKLVNSIKEFPKMLEIRPIVVNADMIVLGGNMRLKACIEAGLKEVPIIKANDLTEDEQRQFIIKDNVSGGEWDWEMLSNEWDTEQLEDWGLDVPDFEVETDYSEKN
;
A
#
# COMPACT_ATOMS: atom_id res chain seq x y z
N MET A 1 2.59 1.52 19.59
CA MET A 1 3.43 2.47 18.85
C MET A 1 2.62 3.71 18.55
N ASP A 2 3.11 4.85 18.97
CA ASP A 2 2.37 6.09 18.81
C ASP A 2 2.58 6.71 17.45
N PHE A 3 1.53 7.37 16.95
CA PHE A 3 1.64 8.09 15.70
C PHE A 3 2.16 9.52 15.94
N HIS A 4 2.69 10.12 14.87
CA HIS A 4 3.13 11.51 14.88
C HIS A 4 2.46 12.24 13.73
N LEU A 5 2.07 13.50 13.97
CA LEU A 5 1.54 14.36 12.91
C LEU A 5 2.72 15.00 12.18
N VAL A 6 2.73 14.90 10.88
CA VAL A 6 3.79 15.51 10.06
C VAL A 6 3.16 16.24 8.88
N ASP A 7 3.91 17.19 8.31
CA ASP A 7 3.51 17.86 7.07
C ASP A 7 3.38 16.80 5.97
N ILE A 8 2.24 16.80 5.30
CA ILE A 8 1.95 15.79 4.26
C ILE A 8 3.00 15.79 3.14
N LYS A 9 3.64 16.92 2.91
CA LYS A 9 4.65 17.04 1.86
C LYS A 9 5.93 16.27 2.18
N THR A 10 6.16 15.94 3.45
CA THR A 10 7.35 15.17 3.84
C THR A 10 7.19 13.67 3.63
N VAL A 11 5.96 13.21 3.38
CA VAL A 11 5.66 11.80 3.19
C VAL A 11 5.76 11.47 1.71
N LYS A 12 6.56 10.46 1.37
CA LYS A 12 6.83 10.09 -0.02
C LYS A 12 6.05 8.86 -0.41
N LYS A 13 5.36 8.94 -1.55
CA LYS A 13 4.67 7.80 -2.12
C LYS A 13 5.66 6.69 -2.44
N ASN A 14 5.22 5.46 -2.31
CA ASN A 14 6.04 4.32 -2.71
C ASN A 14 5.67 3.94 -4.15
N PRO A 15 6.51 4.23 -5.14
CA PRO A 15 6.19 3.91 -6.53
C PRO A 15 6.19 2.41 -6.82
N ASN A 16 6.78 1.63 -5.93
CA ASN A 16 6.88 0.18 -6.10
C ASN A 16 5.79 -0.59 -5.36
N ASN A 17 4.81 0.12 -4.81
CA ASN A 17 3.69 -0.53 -4.13
C ASN A 17 2.74 -1.10 -5.19
N PRO A 18 2.53 -2.43 -5.22
CA PRO A 18 1.75 -3.07 -6.28
C PRO A 18 0.24 -3.00 -6.09
N ARG A 19 -0.22 -2.34 -5.04
CA ARG A 19 -1.65 -2.24 -4.79
C ARG A 19 -2.26 -1.09 -5.57
N ILE A 20 -3.44 -1.33 -6.15
CA ILE A 20 -4.19 -0.30 -6.87
C ILE A 20 -5.62 -0.24 -6.31
N ILE A 21 -6.31 0.85 -6.62
CA ILE A 21 -7.69 1.05 -6.20
C ILE A 21 -8.47 1.68 -7.35
N LYS A 22 -9.71 1.24 -7.55
CA LYS A 22 -10.56 1.77 -8.60
C LYS A 22 -11.02 3.19 -8.28
N ASP A 23 -11.29 3.99 -9.32
CA ASP A 23 -11.65 5.40 -9.16
C ASP A 23 -12.81 5.63 -8.23
N ASP A 24 -13.87 4.83 -8.35
CA ASP A 24 -15.06 5.00 -7.50
C ASP A 24 -14.74 4.72 -6.02
N LYS A 25 -13.91 3.72 -5.75
CA LYS A 25 -13.49 3.43 -4.38
C LYS A 25 -12.55 4.49 -3.85
N PHE A 26 -11.71 5.04 -4.73
CA PHE A 26 -10.82 6.12 -4.34
C PHE A 26 -11.61 7.36 -3.93
N LEU A 27 -12.64 7.72 -4.70
CA LEU A 27 -13.50 8.86 -4.35
C LEU A 27 -14.22 8.63 -3.03
N LYS A 28 -14.67 7.41 -2.76
CA LYS A 28 -15.28 7.09 -1.48
C LYS A 28 -14.28 7.24 -0.33
N LEU A 29 -13.04 6.85 -0.56
CA LEU A 29 -11.99 6.99 0.44
C LEU A 29 -11.72 8.48 0.72
N VAL A 30 -11.64 9.30 -0.33
CA VAL A 30 -11.46 10.75 -0.18
C VAL A 30 -12.59 11.34 0.65
N ASN A 31 -13.83 10.99 0.33
CA ASN A 31 -15.00 11.51 1.06
C ASN A 31 -15.01 11.04 2.52
N SER A 32 -14.62 9.79 2.77
CA SER A 32 -14.54 9.27 4.13
C SER A 32 -13.54 10.05 4.97
N ILE A 33 -12.41 10.40 4.38
CA ILE A 33 -11.38 11.17 5.07
C ILE A 33 -11.87 12.58 5.37
N LYS A 34 -12.58 13.21 4.44
CA LYS A 34 -13.15 14.54 4.64
C LYS A 34 -14.19 14.53 5.76
N GLU A 35 -15.02 13.49 5.83
CA GLU A 35 -16.08 13.39 6.82
C GLU A 35 -15.58 12.97 8.20
N PHE A 36 -14.56 12.13 8.24
CA PHE A 36 -14.07 11.58 9.48
C PHE A 36 -12.54 11.49 9.49
N PRO A 37 -11.86 12.66 9.57
CA PRO A 37 -10.38 12.65 9.52
C PRO A 37 -9.72 11.96 10.71
N LYS A 38 -10.40 11.86 11.83
CA LYS A 38 -9.85 11.19 13.03
C LYS A 38 -9.58 9.70 12.79
N MET A 39 -10.22 9.08 11.80
CA MET A 39 -9.94 7.67 11.54
C MET A 39 -8.50 7.44 11.13
N LEU A 40 -7.82 8.48 10.61
CA LEU A 40 -6.41 8.40 10.26
C LEU A 40 -5.53 8.21 11.49
N GLU A 41 -5.98 8.65 12.66
CA GLU A 41 -5.24 8.44 13.91
C GLU A 41 -5.32 6.99 14.37
N ILE A 42 -6.40 6.32 14.00
CA ILE A 42 -6.60 4.89 14.29
C ILE A 42 -5.85 4.03 13.28
N ARG A 43 -5.79 4.50 12.05
CA ARG A 43 -5.11 3.81 10.94
C ARG A 43 -4.10 4.76 10.30
N PRO A 44 -2.99 5.06 11.00
CA PRO A 44 -2.00 5.99 10.45
C PRO A 44 -1.29 5.41 9.24
N ILE A 45 -0.67 6.30 8.48
CA ILE A 45 0.18 5.90 7.35
C ILE A 45 1.50 5.39 7.93
N VAL A 46 1.95 4.22 7.48
CA VAL A 46 3.22 3.64 7.94
C VAL A 46 4.31 3.95 6.95
N VAL A 47 5.41 4.53 7.42
CA VAL A 47 6.55 4.90 6.57
C VAL A 47 7.83 4.26 7.10
N ASN A 48 8.83 4.15 6.22
CA ASN A 48 10.16 3.69 6.64
C ASN A 48 11.01 4.87 7.13
N ALA A 49 12.29 4.61 7.42
CA ALA A 49 13.19 5.65 7.93
C ALA A 49 13.35 6.82 6.97
N ASP A 50 13.16 6.59 5.67
CA ASP A 50 13.30 7.61 4.63
C ASP A 50 11.96 8.30 4.32
N MET A 51 10.95 8.08 5.13
CA MET A 51 9.61 8.66 4.95
C MET A 51 8.87 8.13 3.71
N ILE A 52 9.28 6.97 3.22
CA ILE A 52 8.59 6.31 2.10
C ILE A 52 7.48 5.42 2.64
N VAL A 53 6.29 5.52 2.07
CA VAL A 53 5.11 4.80 2.54
C VAL A 53 5.28 3.29 2.37
N LEU A 54 5.06 2.56 3.46
CA LEU A 54 5.00 1.09 3.44
C LEU A 54 3.55 0.62 3.50
N GLY A 55 2.70 1.32 4.23
CA GLY A 55 1.28 1.01 4.31
C GLY A 55 0.47 2.29 4.26
N GLY A 56 -0.54 2.33 3.39
CA GLY A 56 -1.40 3.49 3.26
C GLY A 56 -1.11 4.39 2.08
N ASN A 57 -0.51 3.85 1.00
CA ASN A 57 -0.20 4.65 -0.19
C ASN A 57 -1.45 5.29 -0.79
N MET A 58 -2.56 4.54 -0.86
CA MET A 58 -3.82 5.08 -1.35
C MET A 58 -4.41 6.08 -0.37
N ARG A 59 -4.25 5.84 0.94
CA ARG A 59 -4.69 6.81 1.95
C ARG A 59 -3.93 8.11 1.83
N LEU A 60 -2.62 8.04 1.57
CA LEU A 60 -1.83 9.26 1.35
C LEU A 60 -2.36 10.03 0.15
N LYS A 61 -2.58 9.36 -0.97
CA LYS A 61 -3.16 10.00 -2.16
C LYS A 61 -4.51 10.64 -1.84
N ALA A 62 -5.35 9.93 -1.11
CA ALA A 62 -6.68 10.43 -0.74
C ALA A 62 -6.58 11.64 0.20
N CYS A 63 -5.61 11.64 1.11
CA CYS A 63 -5.39 12.78 2.00
C CYS A 63 -4.96 14.02 1.21
N ILE A 64 -4.10 13.85 0.22
CA ILE A 64 -3.68 14.95 -0.64
C ILE A 64 -4.89 15.49 -1.40
N GLU A 65 -5.69 14.61 -1.96
CA GLU A 65 -6.89 15.01 -2.70
C GLU A 65 -7.91 15.70 -1.79
N ALA A 66 -8.00 15.25 -0.54
CA ALA A 66 -8.91 15.86 0.44
C ALA A 66 -8.42 17.21 0.95
N GLY A 67 -7.20 17.60 0.63
CA GLY A 67 -6.66 18.90 1.00
C GLY A 67 -6.06 18.97 2.39
N LEU A 68 -5.72 17.84 2.99
CA LEU A 68 -5.09 17.84 4.31
C LEU A 68 -3.67 18.37 4.24
N LYS A 69 -3.27 19.12 5.27
CA LYS A 69 -1.92 19.67 5.35
C LYS A 69 -1.00 18.81 6.19
N GLU A 70 -1.57 18.09 7.16
CA GLU A 70 -0.82 17.20 8.02
C GLU A 70 -1.50 15.83 8.06
N VAL A 71 -0.69 14.79 8.27
CA VAL A 71 -1.21 13.43 8.38
C VAL A 71 -0.51 12.71 9.53
N PRO A 72 -1.22 11.80 10.22
CA PRO A 72 -0.58 10.97 11.24
C PRO A 72 0.19 9.83 10.58
N ILE A 73 1.40 9.61 11.04
CA ILE A 73 2.24 8.53 10.55
C ILE A 73 2.79 7.70 11.71
N ILE A 74 3.15 6.46 11.39
CA ILE A 74 3.96 5.62 12.25
C ILE A 74 5.24 5.34 11.48
N LYS A 75 6.39 5.59 12.11
CA LYS A 75 7.68 5.44 11.46
C LYS A 75 8.32 4.11 11.86
N ALA A 76 8.43 3.20 10.91
CA ALA A 76 9.04 1.89 11.12
C ALA A 76 10.53 1.97 10.76
N ASN A 77 11.36 2.36 11.74
CA ASN A 77 12.76 2.66 11.52
C ASN A 77 13.67 1.43 11.42
N ASP A 78 13.25 0.32 12.01
CA ASP A 78 14.13 -0.82 12.23
C ASP A 78 13.93 -1.97 11.24
N LEU A 79 13.23 -1.73 10.13
CA LEU A 79 12.96 -2.78 9.16
C LEU A 79 14.05 -2.86 8.11
N THR A 80 14.49 -4.09 7.82
CA THR A 80 15.36 -4.35 6.69
C THR A 80 14.56 -4.16 5.39
N GLU A 81 15.26 -4.08 4.27
CA GLU A 81 14.60 -3.95 2.98
C GLU A 81 13.64 -5.12 2.72
N ASP A 82 14.06 -6.33 3.05
CA ASP A 82 13.21 -7.52 2.90
C ASP A 82 11.97 -7.44 3.79
N GLU A 83 12.13 -6.99 5.02
CA GLU A 83 11.01 -6.82 5.95
C GLU A 83 10.02 -5.77 5.47
N GLN A 84 10.53 -4.68 4.87
CA GLN A 84 9.66 -3.66 4.29
C GLN A 84 8.82 -4.23 3.15
N ARG A 85 9.42 -5.01 2.27
CA ARG A 85 8.71 -5.66 1.17
C ARG A 85 7.66 -6.63 1.70
N GLN A 86 8.03 -7.40 2.69
CA GLN A 86 7.12 -8.33 3.34
C GLN A 86 5.92 -7.61 3.96
N PHE A 87 6.18 -6.49 4.64
CA PHE A 87 5.11 -5.71 5.27
C PHE A 87 4.12 -5.19 4.24
N ILE A 88 4.61 -4.68 3.10
CA ILE A 88 3.74 -4.15 2.04
C ILE A 88 2.73 -5.22 1.60
N ILE A 89 3.18 -6.44 1.44
CA ILE A 89 2.30 -7.52 0.99
C ILE A 89 1.37 -7.97 2.12
N LYS A 90 1.91 -8.27 3.29
CA LYS A 90 1.10 -8.80 4.39
C LYS A 90 0.04 -7.83 4.87
N ASP A 91 0.35 -6.55 4.89
CA ASP A 91 -0.58 -5.53 5.34
C ASP A 91 -1.80 -5.42 4.42
N ASN A 92 -1.65 -5.78 3.16
CA ASN A 92 -2.67 -5.56 2.14
C ASN A 92 -3.25 -6.86 1.53
N VAL A 93 -2.98 -8.00 2.12
CA VAL A 93 -3.39 -9.28 1.56
C VAL A 93 -4.90 -9.37 1.34
N SER A 94 -5.69 -8.85 2.25
CA SER A 94 -7.14 -9.07 2.25
C SER A 94 -7.94 -8.00 1.52
N GLY A 95 -7.32 -7.01 0.91
CA GLY A 95 -8.10 -5.92 0.35
C GLY A 95 -7.49 -5.29 -0.89
N GLY A 96 -8.34 -4.56 -1.63
CA GLY A 96 -7.92 -3.82 -2.79
C GLY A 96 -7.63 -4.67 -4.01
N GLU A 97 -7.04 -4.06 -4.99
CA GLU A 97 -6.62 -4.74 -6.20
C GLU A 97 -5.10 -4.64 -6.31
N TRP A 98 -4.51 -5.61 -6.98
CA TRP A 98 -3.08 -5.68 -7.14
C TRP A 98 -2.67 -5.39 -8.57
N ASP A 99 -1.53 -4.74 -8.73
CA ASP A 99 -0.90 -4.61 -10.03
C ASP A 99 -0.10 -5.89 -10.27
N TRP A 100 -0.74 -6.87 -10.91
CA TRP A 100 -0.16 -8.19 -11.12
C TRP A 100 1.09 -8.16 -11.99
N GLU A 101 1.12 -7.23 -12.96
CA GLU A 101 2.29 -7.10 -13.81
C GLU A 101 3.52 -6.66 -13.01
N MET A 102 3.35 -5.66 -12.14
CA MET A 102 4.44 -5.23 -11.27
C MET A 102 4.87 -6.35 -10.33
N LEU A 103 3.89 -7.08 -9.77
CA LEU A 103 4.19 -8.18 -8.87
C LEU A 103 5.02 -9.27 -9.57
N SER A 104 4.64 -9.61 -10.81
CA SER A 104 5.34 -10.68 -11.52
C SER A 104 6.76 -10.26 -11.93
N ASN A 105 6.97 -8.97 -12.18
CA ASN A 105 8.26 -8.47 -12.65
C ASN A 105 9.25 -8.15 -11.54
N GLU A 106 8.75 -7.69 -10.41
CA GLU A 106 9.61 -7.14 -9.36
C GLU A 106 9.58 -7.90 -8.03
N TRP A 107 8.72 -8.90 -7.91
CA TRP A 107 8.55 -9.65 -6.68
C TRP A 107 8.66 -11.14 -6.92
N ASP A 108 9.20 -11.85 -5.94
CA ASP A 108 9.33 -13.30 -5.99
C ASP A 108 7.97 -13.96 -5.70
N THR A 109 7.46 -14.70 -6.67
CA THR A 109 6.16 -15.37 -6.56
C THR A 109 6.08 -16.29 -5.33
N GLU A 110 7.14 -17.05 -5.06
CA GLU A 110 7.19 -17.93 -3.91
C GLU A 110 7.05 -17.17 -2.60
N GLN A 111 7.75 -16.04 -2.49
CA GLN A 111 7.65 -15.19 -1.31
C GLN A 111 6.25 -14.61 -1.15
N LEU A 112 5.64 -14.19 -2.26
CA LEU A 112 4.28 -13.64 -2.23
C LEU A 112 3.30 -14.67 -1.69
N GLU A 113 3.40 -15.90 -2.15
CA GLU A 113 2.54 -16.97 -1.67
C GLU A 113 2.78 -17.29 -0.20
N ASP A 114 4.04 -17.32 0.22
CA ASP A 114 4.39 -17.55 1.62
C ASP A 114 3.82 -16.45 2.52
N TRP A 115 3.72 -15.25 2.02
CA TRP A 115 3.19 -14.11 2.78
C TRP A 115 1.67 -14.03 2.74
N GLY A 116 1.02 -14.97 2.05
CA GLY A 116 -0.42 -15.08 2.07
C GLY A 116 -1.16 -14.59 0.84
N LEU A 117 -0.43 -14.18 -0.20
CA LEU A 117 -1.05 -13.69 -1.43
C LEU A 117 -1.32 -14.85 -2.38
N ASP A 118 -2.55 -14.90 -2.91
CA ASP A 118 -2.96 -15.91 -3.88
C ASP A 118 -2.58 -15.41 -5.28
N VAL A 119 -1.42 -15.84 -5.75
CA VAL A 119 -0.83 -15.31 -6.98
C VAL A 119 -1.32 -16.11 -8.19
N PRO A 120 -1.83 -15.41 -9.23
CA PRO A 120 -2.17 -16.10 -10.48
C PRO A 120 -0.94 -16.72 -11.13
N ASP A 121 -1.14 -17.79 -11.88
CA ASP A 121 -0.05 -18.45 -12.59
C ASP A 121 0.20 -17.74 -13.92
N PHE A 122 1.12 -16.81 -13.94
CA PHE A 122 1.45 -16.03 -15.13
C PHE A 122 2.10 -16.87 -16.23
N GLU A 123 2.84 -17.89 -15.85
CA GLU A 123 3.55 -18.72 -16.81
C GLU A 123 2.61 -19.61 -17.58
N VAL A 124 1.60 -20.15 -16.91
CA VAL A 124 0.58 -20.98 -17.56
C VAL A 124 -0.22 -20.16 -18.56
N GLU A 125 -0.54 -18.94 -18.19
CA GLU A 125 -1.33 -18.05 -19.06
C GLU A 125 -0.65 -17.74 -20.38
N THR A 126 0.66 -17.71 -20.37
CA THR A 126 1.38 -17.43 -21.61
C THR A 126 1.41 -18.63 -22.56
N ASP A 127 1.22 -19.82 -22.00
CA ASP A 127 1.20 -21.03 -22.80
C ASP A 127 -0.09 -21.26 -23.53
N TYR A 128 -1.12 -21.05 -22.92
CA TYR A 128 -2.35 -21.34 -23.19
C TYR A 128 -3.43 -20.92 -23.19
N SER A 129 -3.28 -21.03 -23.06
CA SER A 129 -3.92 -20.73 -22.59
C SER A 129 -4.85 -21.36 -22.14
N GLU A 130 -4.40 -22.04 -21.80
CA GLU A 130 -4.77 -22.54 -21.09
C GLU A 130 -5.22 -22.79 -20.42
N LYS A 131 -5.06 -22.77 -19.97
CA LYS A 131 -5.17 -22.95 -19.05
C LYS A 131 -5.77 -23.03 -18.69
N ASN A 132 -5.70 -23.12 -18.75
CA ASN A 132 -5.90 -23.18 -18.24
C ASN A 132 -6.11 -23.16 -18.08
#